data_6fb944a4de28811f25d4d8f21b163a56
#
_entry.id   6fb944a4de28811f25d4d8f21b163a56
#
_cell.length_a   1.000
_cell.length_b   1.000
_cell.length_c   1.000
_cell.angle_alpha   90.00
_cell.angle_beta   90.00
_cell.angle_gamma   90.00
#
_symmetry.space_group_name_H-M   'P 1'
#
loop_
_entity.id
_entity.type
_entity.pdbx_description
1 polymer ?
#
loop_
_entity_poly.entity_id
_entity_poly.type
_entity_poly.pdbx_seq_one_letter_code
_entity_poly.pdbx_strand_id
1 'polypeptide(L)'
;GIVPGVVKVGGWLELFFVNTLDMPFNTGVIVYIILLAAIILWGVYESYTEKSRKRMNLSFLATIAMTGIPFYGHGTSSIVIGLLVLGALAAYLFAKLSPKWQISARTLNTALLCIMMIMVGYSSYALIVIRSTANTPMDQNSPEDIFTLGEYLGREQYGTRPLFYGKTFSSKPALEEVEGGCRYVIKKGAPVYQRKEKASPDEKDRYEIVRYKDDYIYAQNMLFPRMYSEQPIHVEGYDSWVGGFEGKQVPYNQCGTIMMVNVPTQWENIKFFFNYQVNFMYWRYFMWNFAGRQNDIQGQGEIEHGNWITGIPFIDNILVGNQEFLPSDLKNNKGHNVFYCLPLLLGLIGLFWQAYKTHTVTAADGTTYERQTGIQQFWIVFFLFFMTGLAIVLYLNQTPMQVRERDYAYAGSFYAFSIWIGMGVAGVAQWLQKKLGEKPAAIVAAVACLCIPVQMVSQTWDDHDRSGRYACTEFGQNYLDTLPEEGNPIIYTNGDNDSFPLWYGQEVEGYRTDARVCNLSYLQTDWYIDQMKRAAYDSP
;
A
#
# COMPACT_ATOMS: atom_id res chain seq x y z
N GLY A 1 1.23 -11.50 -7.63
CA GLY A 1 1.88 -10.43 -8.38
C GLY A 1 3.34 -10.75 -8.72
N ILE A 2 4.03 -9.88 -9.46
CA ILE A 2 5.43 -10.10 -9.89
C ILE A 2 6.36 -10.26 -8.67
N VAL A 3 6.33 -9.33 -7.73
CA VAL A 3 7.25 -9.32 -6.59
C VAL A 3 7.13 -10.56 -5.70
N PRO A 4 5.93 -10.96 -5.22
CA PRO A 4 5.78 -12.20 -4.47
C PRO A 4 6.19 -13.45 -5.26
N GLY A 5 6.00 -13.43 -6.58
CA GLY A 5 6.42 -14.52 -7.47
C GLY A 5 7.94 -14.63 -7.55
N VAL A 6 8.62 -13.50 -7.74
CA VAL A 6 10.10 -13.42 -7.77
C VAL A 6 10.71 -13.91 -6.45
N VAL A 7 10.17 -13.46 -5.32
CA VAL A 7 10.60 -13.92 -3.98
C VAL A 7 10.43 -15.43 -3.85
N LYS A 8 9.30 -15.99 -4.31
CA LYS A 8 9.03 -17.42 -4.23
C LYS A 8 10.00 -18.26 -5.07
N VAL A 9 10.18 -17.91 -6.35
CA VAL A 9 11.08 -18.65 -7.24
C VAL A 9 12.54 -18.50 -6.78
N GLY A 10 12.91 -17.29 -6.34
CA GLY A 10 14.20 -17.03 -5.72
C GLY A 10 14.44 -17.90 -4.49
N GLY A 11 13.43 -18.01 -3.61
CA GLY A 11 13.49 -18.87 -2.43
C GLY A 11 13.62 -20.36 -2.77
N TRP A 12 12.94 -20.86 -3.81
CA TRP A 12 13.12 -22.26 -4.25
C TRP A 12 14.53 -22.53 -4.75
N LEU A 13 15.11 -21.60 -5.54
CA LEU A 13 16.49 -21.73 -5.99
C LEU A 13 17.49 -21.60 -4.82
N GLU A 14 17.23 -20.69 -3.89
CA GLU A 14 18.06 -20.56 -2.68
C GLU A 14 18.10 -21.86 -1.88
N LEU A 15 16.95 -22.46 -1.58
CA LEU A 15 16.88 -23.75 -0.89
C LEU A 15 17.59 -24.87 -1.67
N PHE A 16 17.48 -24.89 -3.00
CA PHE A 16 18.18 -25.86 -3.82
C PHE A 16 19.70 -25.68 -3.75
N PHE A 17 20.21 -24.45 -3.88
CA PHE A 17 21.64 -24.20 -3.86
C PHE A 17 22.25 -24.40 -2.46
N VAL A 18 21.59 -23.90 -1.42
CA VAL A 18 22.11 -23.97 -0.04
C VAL A 18 21.88 -25.35 0.57
N ASN A 19 20.64 -25.86 0.57
CA ASN A 19 20.31 -27.10 1.29
C ASN A 19 20.66 -28.39 0.53
N THR A 20 20.78 -28.33 -0.82
CA THR A 20 21.04 -29.52 -1.65
C THR A 20 22.45 -29.54 -2.22
N LEU A 21 22.97 -28.38 -2.64
CA LEU A 21 24.32 -28.27 -3.20
C LEU A 21 25.37 -27.78 -2.18
N ASP A 22 24.96 -27.54 -0.94
CA ASP A 22 25.83 -27.09 0.17
C ASP A 22 26.62 -25.79 -0.14
N MET A 23 25.97 -24.88 -0.91
CA MET A 23 26.55 -23.58 -1.24
C MET A 23 26.27 -22.55 -0.14
N PRO A 24 27.08 -21.47 -0.05
CA PRO A 24 26.83 -20.39 0.91
C PRO A 24 25.47 -19.72 0.74
N PHE A 25 24.94 -19.11 1.82
CA PHE A 25 23.71 -18.32 1.79
C PHE A 25 23.73 -17.26 0.67
N ASN A 26 22.55 -16.98 0.11
CA ASN A 26 22.30 -16.05 -0.98
C ASN A 26 22.86 -16.47 -2.36
N THR A 27 23.55 -17.60 -2.50
CA THR A 27 24.07 -18.07 -3.80
C THR A 27 22.94 -18.34 -4.79
N GLY A 28 21.88 -19.02 -4.36
CA GLY A 28 20.74 -19.35 -5.21
C GLY A 28 20.00 -18.10 -5.69
N VAL A 29 19.86 -17.09 -4.84
CA VAL A 29 19.23 -15.80 -5.18
C VAL A 29 20.05 -15.04 -6.21
N ILE A 30 21.38 -14.97 -6.03
CA ILE A 30 22.27 -14.28 -6.99
C ILE A 30 22.18 -14.95 -8.37
N VAL A 31 22.27 -16.28 -8.42
CA VAL A 31 22.13 -17.04 -9.69
C VAL A 31 20.76 -16.78 -10.32
N TYR A 32 19.71 -16.79 -9.51
CA TYR A 32 18.35 -16.52 -9.99
C TYR A 32 18.19 -15.12 -10.59
N ILE A 33 18.70 -14.08 -9.93
CA ILE A 33 18.60 -12.68 -10.42
C ILE A 33 19.35 -12.55 -11.76
N ILE A 34 20.54 -13.14 -11.88
CA ILE A 34 21.32 -13.12 -13.13
C ILE A 34 20.54 -13.83 -14.26
N LEU A 35 19.98 -15.01 -13.97
CA LEU A 35 19.18 -15.75 -14.95
C LEU A 35 17.91 -14.99 -15.35
N LEU A 36 17.19 -14.40 -14.40
CA LEU A 36 15.99 -13.63 -14.68
C LEU A 36 16.32 -12.41 -15.56
N ALA A 37 17.38 -11.67 -15.24
CA ALA A 37 17.83 -10.54 -16.05
C ALA A 37 18.19 -10.98 -17.48
N ALA A 38 18.97 -12.05 -17.61
CA ALA A 38 19.36 -12.59 -18.92
C ALA A 38 18.15 -13.01 -19.76
N ILE A 39 17.16 -13.66 -19.16
CA ILE A 39 15.93 -14.12 -19.84
C ILE A 39 15.06 -12.93 -20.26
N ILE A 40 14.91 -11.92 -19.39
CA ILE A 40 14.18 -10.68 -19.74
C ILE A 40 14.86 -9.96 -20.91
N LEU A 41 16.17 -9.77 -20.85
CA LEU A 41 16.93 -9.12 -21.94
C LEU A 41 16.83 -9.92 -23.25
N TRP A 42 16.92 -11.25 -23.18
CA TRP A 42 16.68 -12.11 -24.34
C TRP A 42 15.27 -11.94 -24.91
N GLY A 43 14.26 -11.88 -24.04
CA GLY A 43 12.88 -11.66 -24.47
C GLY A 43 12.67 -10.31 -25.14
N VAL A 44 13.24 -9.23 -24.58
CA VAL A 44 13.20 -7.89 -25.17
C VAL A 44 13.90 -7.89 -26.53
N TYR A 45 15.07 -8.52 -26.65
CA TYR A 45 15.82 -8.61 -27.91
C TYR A 45 15.03 -9.36 -28.99
N GLU A 46 14.48 -10.56 -28.69
CA GLU A 46 13.72 -11.36 -29.66
C GLU A 46 12.42 -10.68 -30.08
N SER A 47 11.73 -10.01 -29.15
CA SER A 47 10.49 -9.29 -29.46
C SER A 47 10.71 -7.96 -30.21
N TYR A 48 11.88 -7.35 -30.06
CA TYR A 48 12.26 -6.16 -30.81
C TYR A 48 12.74 -6.49 -32.23
N THR A 49 13.55 -7.56 -32.38
CA THR A 49 14.13 -7.93 -33.67
C THR A 49 13.22 -8.73 -34.57
N GLU A 50 12.18 -9.35 -34.01
CA GLU A 50 11.17 -10.19 -34.68
C GLU A 50 11.72 -11.29 -35.59
N LYS A 51 13.00 -11.70 -35.41
CA LYS A 51 13.68 -12.67 -36.28
C LYS A 51 13.04 -14.07 -36.25
N SER A 52 12.48 -14.47 -35.12
CA SER A 52 11.87 -15.81 -34.97
C SER A 52 10.70 -15.77 -33.98
N ARG A 53 9.50 -16.03 -34.49
CA ARG A 53 8.29 -16.13 -33.66
C ARG A 53 8.42 -17.19 -32.55
N LYS A 54 9.06 -18.31 -32.85
CA LYS A 54 9.25 -19.38 -31.84
C LYS A 54 10.14 -18.92 -30.69
N ARG A 55 11.27 -18.25 -30.98
CA ARG A 55 12.19 -17.76 -29.95
C ARG A 55 11.56 -16.64 -29.12
N MET A 56 10.83 -15.74 -29.76
CA MET A 56 10.08 -14.69 -29.09
C MET A 56 9.02 -15.24 -28.13
N ASN A 57 8.24 -16.22 -28.56
CA ASN A 57 7.23 -16.88 -27.71
C ASN A 57 7.89 -17.65 -26.56
N LEU A 58 9.01 -18.33 -26.83
CA LEU A 58 9.74 -19.10 -25.82
C LEU A 58 10.36 -18.19 -24.75
N SER A 59 11.02 -17.10 -25.17
CA SER A 59 11.62 -16.14 -24.24
C SER A 59 10.56 -15.44 -23.38
N PHE A 60 9.41 -15.10 -23.96
CA PHE A 60 8.28 -14.57 -23.22
C PHE A 60 7.74 -15.56 -22.18
N LEU A 61 7.51 -16.82 -22.59
CA LEU A 61 7.06 -17.88 -21.69
C LEU A 61 8.06 -18.12 -20.55
N ALA A 62 9.36 -18.15 -20.88
CA ALA A 62 10.41 -18.31 -19.88
C ALA A 62 10.44 -17.12 -18.89
N THR A 63 10.27 -15.88 -19.37
CA THR A 63 10.15 -14.70 -18.50
C THR A 63 8.97 -14.83 -17.54
N ILE A 64 7.79 -15.18 -18.04
CA ILE A 64 6.59 -15.37 -17.20
C ILE A 64 6.80 -16.47 -16.16
N ALA A 65 7.42 -17.60 -16.55
CA ALA A 65 7.75 -18.68 -15.62
C ALA A 65 8.72 -18.21 -14.51
N MET A 66 9.79 -17.54 -14.90
CA MET A 66 10.83 -17.08 -13.97
C MET A 66 10.36 -15.95 -13.07
N THR A 67 9.42 -15.10 -13.47
CA THR A 67 8.82 -14.10 -12.58
C THR A 67 7.91 -14.71 -11.51
N GLY A 68 7.62 -16.02 -11.58
CA GLY A 68 6.78 -16.70 -10.59
C GLY A 68 5.30 -16.31 -10.61
N ILE A 69 4.87 -15.45 -11.54
CA ILE A 69 3.46 -14.98 -11.64
C ILE A 69 2.46 -16.15 -11.69
N PRO A 70 2.69 -17.24 -12.43
CA PRO A 70 1.74 -18.35 -12.51
C PRO A 70 1.62 -19.17 -11.22
N PHE A 71 2.62 -19.12 -10.33
CA PHE A 71 2.68 -19.93 -9.12
C PHE A 71 1.98 -19.24 -7.94
N TYR A 72 0.65 -19.34 -7.92
CA TYR A 72 -0.16 -18.74 -6.85
C TYR A 72 -0.34 -19.70 -5.66
N GLY A 73 -0.33 -19.18 -4.44
CA GLY A 73 -0.47 -19.97 -3.22
C GLY A 73 0.85 -20.60 -2.75
N HIS A 74 0.82 -21.70 -2.01
CA HIS A 74 1.99 -22.39 -1.48
C HIS A 74 1.84 -23.92 -1.62
N GLY A 75 2.93 -24.65 -1.44
CA GLY A 75 2.95 -26.12 -1.52
C GLY A 75 2.76 -26.66 -2.94
N THR A 76 2.48 -27.96 -3.03
CA THR A 76 2.37 -28.70 -4.31
C THR A 76 1.26 -28.13 -5.20
N SER A 77 0.15 -27.68 -4.63
CA SER A 77 -0.95 -27.09 -5.38
C SER A 77 -0.53 -25.85 -6.18
N SER A 78 0.34 -25.00 -5.60
CA SER A 78 0.88 -23.83 -6.30
C SER A 78 1.69 -24.21 -7.54
N ILE A 79 2.49 -25.28 -7.44
CA ILE A 79 3.30 -25.78 -8.55
C ILE A 79 2.39 -26.35 -9.65
N VAL A 80 1.41 -27.16 -9.30
CA VAL A 80 0.46 -27.76 -10.27
C VAL A 80 -0.31 -26.67 -10.99
N ILE A 81 -0.89 -25.71 -10.28
CA ILE A 81 -1.62 -24.59 -10.88
C ILE A 81 -0.68 -23.78 -11.80
N GLY A 82 0.53 -23.48 -11.34
CA GLY A 82 1.51 -22.74 -12.13
C GLY A 82 1.87 -23.45 -13.44
N LEU A 83 2.10 -24.76 -13.39
CA LEU A 83 2.39 -25.57 -14.58
C LEU A 83 1.20 -25.64 -15.53
N LEU A 84 -0.03 -25.74 -15.03
CA LEU A 84 -1.24 -25.71 -15.86
C LEU A 84 -1.39 -24.35 -16.56
N VAL A 85 -1.18 -23.24 -15.86
CA VAL A 85 -1.24 -21.88 -16.44
C VAL A 85 -0.15 -21.70 -17.50
N LEU A 86 1.09 -22.14 -17.21
CA LEU A 86 2.18 -22.09 -18.19
C LEU A 86 1.91 -22.98 -19.41
N GLY A 87 1.36 -24.18 -19.20
CA GLY A 87 0.94 -25.07 -20.27
C GLY A 87 -0.14 -24.46 -21.16
N ALA A 88 -1.17 -23.84 -20.58
CA ALA A 88 -2.21 -23.14 -21.32
C ALA A 88 -1.65 -21.94 -22.10
N LEU A 89 -0.76 -21.15 -21.49
CA LEU A 89 -0.09 -20.04 -22.16
C LEU A 89 0.80 -20.54 -23.31
N ALA A 90 1.56 -21.60 -23.09
CA ALA A 90 2.38 -22.22 -24.12
C ALA A 90 1.51 -22.73 -25.27
N ALA A 91 0.43 -23.45 -24.98
CA ALA A 91 -0.50 -23.94 -26.00
C ALA A 91 -1.05 -22.77 -26.84
N TYR A 92 -1.44 -21.68 -26.21
CA TYR A 92 -1.93 -20.48 -26.90
C TYR A 92 -0.84 -19.83 -27.78
N LEU A 93 0.37 -19.60 -27.24
CA LEU A 93 1.46 -18.93 -27.96
C LEU A 93 1.99 -19.71 -29.14
N PHE A 94 1.97 -21.06 -29.08
CA PHE A 94 2.47 -21.93 -30.12
C PHE A 94 1.35 -22.51 -31.04
N ALA A 95 0.08 -22.24 -30.76
CA ALA A 95 -1.03 -22.63 -31.61
C ALA A 95 -0.94 -21.93 -32.97
N LYS A 96 -1.35 -22.68 -34.02
CA LYS A 96 -1.48 -22.13 -35.38
C LYS A 96 -2.76 -21.28 -35.50
N LEU A 97 -2.79 -20.15 -34.81
CA LEU A 97 -3.91 -19.20 -34.86
C LEU A 97 -3.81 -18.30 -36.09
N SER A 98 -4.96 -17.82 -36.56
CA SER A 98 -4.97 -16.77 -37.59
C SER A 98 -4.29 -15.49 -37.04
N PRO A 99 -3.69 -14.65 -37.90
CA PRO A 99 -2.97 -13.41 -37.44
C PRO A 99 -3.80 -12.52 -36.54
N LYS A 100 -5.14 -12.53 -36.71
CA LYS A 100 -6.09 -11.75 -35.92
C LYS A 100 -6.13 -12.14 -34.42
N TRP A 101 -5.82 -13.40 -34.12
CA TRP A 101 -5.85 -13.95 -32.75
C TRP A 101 -4.46 -14.13 -32.14
N GLN A 102 -3.40 -13.83 -32.89
CA GLN A 102 -2.04 -13.89 -32.37
C GLN A 102 -1.69 -12.61 -31.63
N ILE A 103 -1.03 -12.75 -30.48
CA ILE A 103 -0.48 -11.58 -29.77
C ILE A 103 0.62 -10.95 -30.63
N SER A 104 0.54 -9.66 -30.89
CA SER A 104 1.54 -8.95 -31.71
C SER A 104 2.91 -8.92 -31.01
N ALA A 105 3.98 -8.89 -31.79
CA ALA A 105 5.34 -8.71 -31.24
C ALA A 105 5.46 -7.45 -30.40
N ARG A 106 4.83 -6.36 -30.84
CA ARG A 106 4.76 -5.10 -30.10
C ARG A 106 4.13 -5.26 -28.71
N THR A 107 3.04 -6.02 -28.61
CA THR A 107 2.39 -6.28 -27.32
C THR A 107 3.28 -7.09 -26.38
N LEU A 108 3.94 -8.14 -26.90
CA LEU A 108 4.90 -8.95 -26.13
C LEU A 108 6.09 -8.11 -25.67
N ASN A 109 6.65 -7.28 -26.57
CA ASN A 109 7.74 -6.36 -26.24
C ASN A 109 7.34 -5.36 -25.16
N THR A 110 6.17 -4.73 -25.30
CA THR A 110 5.66 -3.81 -24.28
C THR A 110 5.50 -4.49 -22.92
N ALA A 111 4.95 -5.71 -22.89
CA ALA A 111 4.80 -6.46 -21.64
C ALA A 111 6.16 -6.79 -20.99
N LEU A 112 7.14 -7.21 -21.80
CA LEU A 112 8.51 -7.48 -21.31
C LEU A 112 9.20 -6.23 -20.79
N LEU A 113 9.05 -5.09 -21.49
CA LEU A 113 9.58 -3.80 -21.02
C LEU A 113 8.91 -3.35 -19.72
N CYS A 114 7.59 -3.54 -19.59
CA CYS A 114 6.90 -3.26 -18.31
C CYS A 114 7.44 -4.14 -17.17
N ILE A 115 7.63 -5.44 -17.40
CA ILE A 115 8.23 -6.34 -16.40
C ILE A 115 9.64 -5.87 -16.05
N MET A 116 10.46 -5.56 -17.05
CA MET A 116 11.82 -5.07 -16.85
C MET A 116 11.84 -3.79 -16.00
N MET A 117 11.00 -2.80 -16.31
CA MET A 117 10.92 -1.55 -15.56
C MET A 117 10.45 -1.76 -14.12
N ILE A 118 9.50 -2.66 -13.90
CA ILE A 118 9.08 -3.06 -12.56
C ILE A 118 10.27 -3.66 -11.81
N MET A 119 11.02 -4.58 -12.42
CA MET A 119 12.19 -5.21 -11.78
C MET A 119 13.29 -4.19 -11.49
N VAL A 120 13.56 -3.25 -12.40
CA VAL A 120 14.50 -2.15 -12.18
C VAL A 120 14.05 -1.28 -10.99
N GLY A 121 12.77 -0.93 -10.91
CA GLY A 121 12.22 -0.19 -9.76
C GLY A 121 12.41 -0.94 -8.44
N TYR A 122 12.09 -2.23 -8.42
CA TYR A 122 12.25 -3.06 -7.22
C TYR A 122 13.69 -3.45 -6.91
N SER A 123 14.65 -3.28 -7.82
CA SER A 123 16.07 -3.56 -7.53
C SER A 123 16.64 -2.67 -6.41
N SER A 124 16.00 -1.52 -6.13
CA SER A 124 16.33 -0.68 -4.98
C SER A 124 16.21 -1.41 -3.63
N TYR A 125 15.34 -2.42 -3.54
CA TYR A 125 15.24 -3.26 -2.33
C TYR A 125 16.49 -4.11 -2.06
N ALA A 126 17.36 -4.31 -3.06
CA ALA A 126 18.66 -4.94 -2.83
C ALA A 126 19.53 -4.13 -1.84
N LEU A 127 19.36 -2.79 -1.81
CA LEU A 127 20.04 -1.93 -0.84
C LEU A 127 19.61 -2.24 0.60
N ILE A 128 18.36 -2.62 0.81
CA ILE A 128 17.84 -3.01 2.14
C ILE A 128 18.56 -4.27 2.60
N VAL A 129 18.65 -5.30 1.76
CA VAL A 129 19.35 -6.54 2.08
C VAL A 129 20.84 -6.29 2.38
N ILE A 130 21.52 -5.48 1.54
CA ILE A 130 22.93 -5.14 1.74
C ILE A 130 23.13 -4.38 3.07
N ARG A 131 22.23 -3.48 3.41
CA ARG A 131 22.31 -2.73 4.67
C ARG A 131 22.01 -3.62 5.88
N SER A 132 21.02 -4.48 5.76
CA SER A 132 20.66 -5.44 6.83
C SER A 132 21.81 -6.39 7.12
N THR A 133 22.46 -6.97 6.09
CA THR A 133 23.64 -7.84 6.29
C THR A 133 24.85 -7.14 6.90
N ALA A 134 24.89 -5.80 6.88
CA ALA A 134 25.90 -5.00 7.58
C ALA A 134 25.63 -4.82 9.08
N ASN A 135 24.54 -5.41 9.61
CA ASN A 135 24.15 -5.35 11.02
C ASN A 135 24.09 -3.91 11.57
N THR A 136 23.34 -3.04 10.90
CA THR A 136 23.13 -1.68 11.36
C THR A 136 22.44 -1.66 12.73
N PRO A 137 22.67 -0.63 13.57
CA PRO A 137 22.09 -0.55 14.92
C PRO A 137 20.56 -0.62 14.93
N MET A 138 19.90 -0.16 13.88
CA MET A 138 18.46 -0.31 13.67
C MET A 138 18.20 -1.05 12.37
N ASP A 139 17.90 -2.34 12.47
CA ASP A 139 17.66 -3.25 11.36
C ASP A 139 16.27 -3.89 11.47
N GLN A 140 15.25 -3.12 11.16
CA GLN A 140 13.85 -3.54 11.34
C GLN A 140 13.51 -4.76 10.49
N ASN A 141 13.06 -5.84 11.14
CA ASN A 141 12.75 -7.17 10.59
C ASN A 141 13.94 -7.92 9.98
N SER A 142 15.16 -7.42 10.11
CA SER A 142 16.41 -8.06 9.64
C SER A 142 16.26 -8.77 8.27
N PRO A 143 15.94 -8.03 7.17
CA PRO A 143 15.71 -8.62 5.85
C PRO A 143 17.02 -9.02 5.15
N GLU A 144 17.79 -9.94 5.75
CA GLU A 144 19.11 -10.36 5.30
C GLU A 144 19.11 -11.37 4.15
N ASP A 145 17.99 -12.02 3.91
CA ASP A 145 17.82 -13.03 2.86
C ASP A 145 16.48 -12.92 2.15
N ILE A 146 16.27 -13.80 1.16
CA ILE A 146 15.06 -13.76 0.31
C ILE A 146 13.77 -14.05 1.10
N PHE A 147 13.82 -14.84 2.19
CA PHE A 147 12.66 -15.21 2.97
C PHE A 147 12.25 -14.07 3.88
N THR A 148 13.20 -13.52 4.66
CA THR A 148 12.98 -12.36 5.52
C THR A 148 12.63 -11.10 4.70
N LEU A 149 13.27 -10.91 3.54
CA LEU A 149 12.88 -9.87 2.58
C LEU A 149 11.44 -10.08 2.08
N GLY A 150 11.04 -11.32 1.85
CA GLY A 150 9.67 -11.66 1.45
C GLY A 150 8.65 -11.27 2.51
N GLU A 151 8.92 -11.53 3.78
CA GLU A 151 8.08 -11.14 4.92
C GLU A 151 8.03 -9.62 5.09
N TYR A 152 9.17 -8.95 4.95
CA TYR A 152 9.26 -7.50 4.97
C TYR A 152 8.42 -6.84 3.87
N LEU A 153 8.56 -7.30 2.61
CA LEU A 153 7.79 -6.81 1.48
C LEU A 153 6.30 -7.16 1.57
N GLY A 154 6.00 -8.33 2.13
CA GLY A 154 4.63 -8.78 2.42
C GLY A 154 3.98 -8.03 3.57
N ARG A 155 4.73 -7.25 4.35
CA ARG A 155 4.29 -6.53 5.54
C ARG A 155 3.61 -7.46 6.55
N GLU A 156 4.11 -8.67 6.69
CA GLU A 156 3.49 -9.75 7.48
C GLU A 156 3.37 -9.40 8.97
N GLN A 157 4.26 -8.56 9.49
CA GLN A 157 4.21 -8.03 10.85
C GLN A 157 2.89 -7.31 11.20
N TYR A 158 2.16 -6.80 10.19
CA TYR A 158 0.89 -6.10 10.39
C TYR A 158 -0.33 -7.02 10.28
N GLY A 159 -0.11 -8.33 10.15
CA GLY A 159 -1.15 -9.33 9.97
C GLY A 159 -1.86 -9.28 8.61
N THR A 160 -2.78 -10.20 8.41
CA THR A 160 -3.57 -10.30 7.18
C THR A 160 -4.96 -9.74 7.38
N ARG A 161 -5.51 -9.11 6.33
CA ARG A 161 -6.86 -8.56 6.31
C ARG A 161 -7.66 -9.21 5.20
N PRO A 162 -8.87 -9.71 5.45
CA PRO A 162 -9.69 -10.28 4.39
C PRO A 162 -10.15 -9.17 3.44
N LEU A 163 -9.93 -9.36 2.13
CA LEU A 163 -10.31 -8.37 1.11
C LEU A 163 -11.59 -8.75 0.37
N PHE A 164 -11.67 -9.97 -0.16
CA PHE A 164 -12.77 -10.42 -1.00
C PHE A 164 -13.64 -11.49 -0.33
N TYR A 165 -13.06 -12.32 0.51
CA TYR A 165 -13.75 -13.37 1.24
C TYR A 165 -13.00 -13.68 2.52
N GLY A 166 -13.71 -13.81 3.65
CA GLY A 166 -13.10 -14.15 4.92
C GLY A 166 -13.99 -13.82 6.12
N LYS A 167 -13.37 -13.86 7.31
CA LYS A 167 -14.04 -13.65 8.58
C LYS A 167 -14.57 -12.22 8.75
N THR A 168 -15.61 -12.10 9.56
CA THR A 168 -16.10 -10.86 10.14
C THR A 168 -15.68 -10.79 11.62
N PHE A 169 -15.97 -9.68 12.29
CA PHE A 169 -15.67 -9.51 13.72
C PHE A 169 -16.39 -10.52 14.65
N SER A 170 -17.50 -11.08 14.21
CA SER A 170 -18.27 -12.06 14.98
C SER A 170 -18.01 -13.51 14.58
N SER A 171 -17.17 -13.75 13.58
CA SER A 171 -16.87 -15.09 13.08
C SER A 171 -16.15 -15.94 14.14
N LYS A 172 -16.56 -17.19 14.28
CA LYS A 172 -15.94 -18.15 15.21
C LYS A 172 -15.07 -19.15 14.45
N PRO A 173 -13.92 -19.57 15.01
CA PRO A 173 -13.12 -20.64 14.42
C PRO A 173 -13.94 -21.92 14.28
N ALA A 174 -13.84 -22.61 13.15
CA ALA A 174 -14.51 -23.88 12.94
C ALA A 174 -13.92 -24.96 13.86
N LEU A 175 -14.77 -25.82 14.38
CA LEU A 175 -14.42 -26.92 15.26
C LEU A 175 -14.76 -28.25 14.58
N GLU A 176 -13.91 -29.25 14.77
CA GLU A 176 -14.16 -30.64 14.41
C GLU A 176 -14.18 -31.52 15.66
N GLU A 177 -15.11 -32.48 15.70
CA GLU A 177 -15.20 -33.44 16.79
C GLU A 177 -14.09 -34.49 16.66
N VAL A 178 -13.37 -34.73 17.74
CA VAL A 178 -12.30 -35.75 17.85
C VAL A 178 -12.55 -36.61 19.09
N GLU A 179 -11.94 -37.80 19.15
CA GLU A 179 -12.01 -38.64 20.34
C GLU A 179 -11.54 -37.86 21.59
N GLY A 180 -12.46 -37.62 22.53
CA GLY A 180 -12.19 -36.92 23.78
C GLY A 180 -12.46 -35.40 23.76
N GLY A 181 -13.04 -34.83 22.69
CA GLY A 181 -13.43 -33.41 22.67
C GLY A 181 -13.51 -32.80 21.27
N CYS A 182 -13.16 -31.52 21.16
CA CYS A 182 -13.12 -30.80 19.90
C CYS A 182 -11.79 -30.13 19.67
N ARG A 183 -11.42 -30.00 18.40
CA ARG A 183 -10.23 -29.33 17.93
C ARG A 183 -10.59 -28.22 16.94
N TYR A 184 -9.84 -27.12 16.98
CA TYR A 184 -9.93 -26.08 15.96
C TYR A 184 -9.44 -26.61 14.60
N VAL A 185 -10.21 -26.32 13.55
CA VAL A 185 -9.81 -26.65 12.18
C VAL A 185 -8.76 -25.65 11.71
N ILE A 186 -7.57 -26.15 11.45
CA ILE A 186 -6.41 -25.34 11.06
C ILE A 186 -6.13 -25.57 9.57
N LYS A 187 -5.96 -24.49 8.83
CA LYS A 187 -5.43 -24.51 7.47
C LYS A 187 -3.91 -24.36 7.53
N LYS A 188 -3.21 -25.40 7.13
CA LYS A 188 -1.75 -25.39 7.06
C LYS A 188 -1.26 -24.31 6.09
N GLY A 189 -0.42 -23.39 6.60
CA GLY A 189 0.14 -22.28 5.87
C GLY A 189 1.47 -22.57 5.18
N ALA A 190 2.13 -21.53 4.68
CA ALA A 190 3.47 -21.62 4.12
C ALA A 190 4.53 -21.93 5.22
N PRO A 191 5.59 -22.67 4.90
CA PRO A 191 6.71 -22.85 5.82
C PRO A 191 7.48 -21.54 6.00
N VAL A 192 7.92 -21.28 7.22
CA VAL A 192 8.84 -20.19 7.57
C VAL A 192 10.23 -20.76 7.67
N TYR A 193 11.13 -20.28 6.82
CA TYR A 193 12.52 -20.70 6.78
C TYR A 193 13.38 -19.72 7.57
N GLN A 194 14.30 -20.26 8.34
CA GLN A 194 15.31 -19.49 9.07
C GLN A 194 16.69 -20.09 8.81
N ARG A 195 17.73 -19.25 8.84
CA ARG A 195 19.11 -19.70 8.79
C ARG A 195 19.42 -20.50 10.05
N LYS A 196 19.93 -21.72 9.88
CA LYS A 196 20.40 -22.53 11.01
C LYS A 196 21.65 -21.89 11.63
N GLU A 197 21.63 -21.66 12.94
CA GLU A 197 22.85 -21.27 13.67
C GLU A 197 23.90 -22.37 13.61
N LYS A 198 25.12 -21.98 13.26
CA LYS A 198 26.23 -22.92 13.18
C LYS A 198 26.76 -23.27 14.58
N ALA A 199 26.82 -24.53 14.89
CA ALA A 199 27.48 -25.02 16.13
C ALA A 199 29.02 -24.92 16.05
N SER A 200 29.59 -24.91 14.83
CA SER A 200 31.01 -24.71 14.58
C SER A 200 31.26 -23.93 13.29
N PRO A 201 32.41 -23.23 13.13
CA PRO A 201 32.73 -22.48 11.91
C PRO A 201 32.77 -23.34 10.64
N ASP A 202 33.05 -24.63 10.76
CA ASP A 202 33.15 -25.57 9.64
C ASP A 202 31.78 -26.13 9.20
N GLU A 203 30.70 -25.84 9.94
CA GLU A 203 29.36 -26.29 9.59
C GLU A 203 28.86 -25.56 8.36
N LYS A 204 28.26 -26.31 7.42
CA LYS A 204 27.71 -25.76 6.18
C LYS A 204 26.47 -24.92 6.44
N ASP A 205 26.28 -23.93 5.59
CA ASP A 205 25.09 -23.11 5.60
C ASP A 205 23.84 -23.96 5.31
N ARG A 206 22.77 -23.73 6.05
CA ARG A 206 21.50 -24.45 5.87
C ARG A 206 20.31 -23.64 6.34
N TYR A 207 19.20 -23.74 5.61
CA TYR A 207 17.90 -23.28 6.07
C TYR A 207 17.11 -24.42 6.69
N GLU A 208 16.40 -24.11 7.79
CA GLU A 208 15.48 -25.04 8.44
C GLU A 208 14.09 -24.41 8.56
N ILE A 209 13.07 -25.28 8.66
CA ILE A 209 11.68 -24.84 8.86
C ILE A 209 11.45 -24.73 10.37
N VAL A 210 11.27 -23.50 10.86
CA VAL A 210 11.00 -23.26 12.29
C VAL A 210 9.51 -23.36 12.63
N ARG A 211 8.64 -22.98 11.71
CA ARG A 211 7.18 -23.05 11.89
C ARG A 211 6.44 -23.01 10.56
N TYR A 212 5.13 -23.21 10.62
CA TYR A 212 4.22 -22.96 9.48
C TYR A 212 3.33 -21.77 9.81
N LYS A 213 2.93 -21.01 8.80
CA LYS A 213 1.98 -19.89 8.89
C LYS A 213 0.56 -20.43 8.92
N ASP A 214 0.24 -21.20 9.94
CA ASP A 214 -1.06 -21.82 10.10
C ASP A 214 -2.11 -20.77 10.45
N ASP A 215 -3.32 -20.91 9.91
CA ASP A 215 -4.46 -20.02 10.17
C ASP A 215 -5.70 -20.82 10.49
N TYR A 216 -6.60 -20.24 11.28
CA TYR A 216 -7.88 -20.88 11.60
C TYR A 216 -8.82 -20.81 10.40
N ILE A 217 -9.57 -21.89 10.19
CA ILE A 217 -10.74 -21.84 9.32
C ILE A 217 -11.92 -21.31 10.14
N TYR A 218 -12.58 -20.26 9.65
CA TYR A 218 -13.73 -19.68 10.32
C TYR A 218 -15.02 -20.26 9.78
N ALA A 219 -16.00 -20.52 10.67
CA ALA A 219 -17.29 -21.11 10.32
C ALA A 219 -18.18 -20.13 9.56
N GLN A 220 -18.10 -18.83 9.94
CA GLN A 220 -18.90 -17.78 9.30
C GLN A 220 -17.97 -16.87 8.49
N ASN A 221 -17.96 -17.06 7.18
CA ASN A 221 -17.25 -16.17 6.25
C ASN A 221 -18.27 -15.44 5.39
N MET A 222 -17.91 -14.23 4.96
CA MET A 222 -18.71 -13.46 4.02
C MET A 222 -17.90 -12.97 2.82
N LEU A 223 -18.61 -12.61 1.75
CA LEU A 223 -18.03 -11.90 0.62
C LEU A 223 -17.76 -10.45 0.99
N PHE A 224 -16.59 -9.96 0.62
CA PHE A 224 -16.20 -8.55 0.79
C PHE A 224 -16.35 -8.05 2.24
N PRO A 225 -15.73 -8.73 3.25
CA PRO A 225 -15.87 -8.34 4.64
C PRO A 225 -15.13 -7.03 4.92
N ARG A 226 -15.83 -6.03 5.46
CA ARG A 226 -15.24 -4.70 5.73
C ARG A 226 -14.94 -4.50 7.21
N MET A 227 -15.59 -5.26 8.10
CA MET A 227 -15.30 -5.24 9.52
C MET A 227 -14.89 -6.64 9.98
N TYR A 228 -13.60 -6.83 10.24
CA TYR A 228 -12.99 -8.12 10.61
C TYR A 228 -12.39 -8.13 12.02
N SER A 229 -12.19 -6.96 12.63
CA SER A 229 -11.56 -6.81 13.95
C SER A 229 -12.55 -7.09 15.07
N GLU A 230 -12.16 -7.95 16.00
CA GLU A 230 -12.95 -8.34 17.16
C GLU A 230 -12.82 -7.37 18.35
N GLN A 231 -12.01 -6.31 18.21
CA GLN A 231 -11.81 -5.33 19.28
C GLN A 231 -13.12 -4.58 19.58
N PRO A 232 -13.55 -4.48 20.86
CA PRO A 232 -14.84 -3.86 21.24
C PRO A 232 -15.01 -2.46 20.68
N ILE A 233 -13.98 -1.61 20.78
CA ILE A 233 -14.02 -0.22 20.29
C ILE A 233 -14.26 -0.14 18.78
N HIS A 234 -13.73 -1.10 18.00
CA HIS A 234 -13.97 -1.16 16.56
C HIS A 234 -15.39 -1.62 16.24
N VAL A 235 -15.93 -2.53 17.06
CA VAL A 235 -17.32 -3.02 16.90
C VAL A 235 -18.32 -1.93 17.24
N GLU A 236 -18.10 -1.15 18.31
CA GLU A 236 -18.91 0.02 18.67
C GLU A 236 -18.87 1.08 17.55
N GLY A 237 -17.68 1.36 17.03
CA GLY A 237 -17.54 2.26 15.89
C GLY A 237 -18.28 1.76 14.65
N TYR A 238 -18.22 0.45 14.36
CA TYR A 238 -18.98 -0.15 13.25
C TYR A 238 -20.49 0.02 13.45
N ASP A 239 -21.01 -0.26 14.65
CA ASP A 239 -22.41 -0.08 15.00
C ASP A 239 -22.90 1.34 14.72
N SER A 240 -22.12 2.34 15.16
CA SER A 240 -22.40 3.75 14.90
C SER A 240 -22.45 4.08 13.40
N TRP A 241 -21.47 3.62 12.62
CA TRP A 241 -21.39 3.94 11.20
C TRP A 241 -22.43 3.25 10.32
N VAL A 242 -23.00 2.11 10.76
CA VAL A 242 -24.10 1.45 10.05
C VAL A 242 -25.48 1.95 10.50
N GLY A 243 -25.53 2.74 11.57
CA GLY A 243 -26.78 3.28 12.11
C GLY A 243 -27.57 2.26 12.94
N GLY A 244 -26.87 1.48 13.73
CA GLY A 244 -27.40 0.36 14.54
C GLY A 244 -27.19 -0.99 13.86
N PHE A 245 -26.40 -1.85 14.49
CA PHE A 245 -26.10 -3.19 14.01
C PHE A 245 -27.19 -4.19 14.42
N GLU A 246 -27.99 -4.64 13.49
CA GLU A 246 -29.00 -5.68 13.72
C GLU A 246 -28.44 -7.09 13.47
N GLY A 247 -27.71 -7.25 12.36
CA GLY A 247 -27.08 -8.50 11.96
C GLY A 247 -28.06 -9.60 11.57
N LYS A 248 -27.52 -10.82 11.47
CA LYS A 248 -28.26 -12.06 11.20
C LYS A 248 -27.79 -13.16 12.12
N GLN A 249 -28.74 -13.83 12.79
CA GLN A 249 -28.46 -15.01 13.63
C GLN A 249 -28.09 -16.21 12.74
N VAL A 250 -26.92 -16.80 12.96
CA VAL A 250 -26.45 -17.99 12.26
C VAL A 250 -26.06 -19.06 13.27
N PRO A 251 -26.50 -20.32 13.10
CA PRO A 251 -26.12 -21.39 14.01
C PRO A 251 -24.63 -21.70 13.90
N TYR A 252 -24.01 -21.92 15.04
CA TYR A 252 -22.63 -22.36 15.18
C TYR A 252 -22.56 -23.57 16.10
N ASN A 253 -21.98 -24.68 15.62
CA ASN A 253 -21.80 -25.88 16.43
C ASN A 253 -20.51 -25.74 17.27
N GLN A 254 -20.69 -25.56 18.57
CA GLN A 254 -19.61 -25.58 19.54
C GLN A 254 -19.60 -26.93 20.25
N CYS A 255 -18.91 -27.92 19.62
CA CYS A 255 -18.75 -29.25 20.22
C CYS A 255 -20.06 -29.94 20.60
N GLY A 256 -21.00 -30.05 19.66
CA GLY A 256 -22.32 -30.66 19.89
C GLY A 256 -23.37 -29.71 20.50
N THR A 257 -22.97 -28.54 20.99
CA THR A 257 -23.91 -27.49 21.43
C THR A 257 -24.07 -26.44 20.34
N ILE A 258 -25.31 -26.23 19.89
CA ILE A 258 -25.61 -25.20 18.90
C ILE A 258 -25.78 -23.85 19.59
N MET A 259 -24.92 -22.90 19.24
CA MET A 259 -25.03 -21.51 19.66
C MET A 259 -25.45 -20.65 18.48
N MET A 260 -26.21 -19.57 18.74
CA MET A 260 -26.54 -18.58 17.72
C MET A 260 -25.50 -17.45 17.75
N VAL A 261 -24.87 -17.18 16.63
CA VAL A 261 -23.90 -16.10 16.45
C VAL A 261 -24.52 -15.03 15.59
N ASN A 262 -24.47 -13.77 16.06
CA ASN A 262 -24.96 -12.64 15.28
C ASN A 262 -23.87 -12.17 14.32
N VAL A 263 -24.07 -12.34 13.02
CA VAL A 263 -23.12 -11.95 11.98
C VAL A 263 -23.66 -10.76 11.19
N PRO A 264 -22.79 -9.84 10.71
CA PRO A 264 -23.23 -8.70 9.91
C PRO A 264 -23.90 -9.17 8.62
N THR A 265 -24.93 -8.46 8.22
CA THR A 265 -25.54 -8.64 6.89
C THR A 265 -24.66 -8.03 5.82
N GLN A 266 -24.83 -8.48 4.57
CA GLN A 266 -24.11 -7.89 3.43
C GLN A 266 -24.45 -6.41 3.23
N TRP A 267 -25.69 -6.01 3.58
CA TRP A 267 -26.13 -4.62 3.44
C TRP A 267 -25.46 -3.71 4.48
N GLU A 268 -25.39 -4.09 5.74
CA GLU A 268 -24.66 -3.36 6.78
C GLU A 268 -23.18 -3.21 6.42
N ASN A 269 -22.57 -4.27 5.91
CA ASN A 269 -21.20 -4.28 5.45
C ASN A 269 -20.98 -3.29 4.28
N ILE A 270 -21.91 -3.19 3.33
CA ILE A 270 -21.87 -2.21 2.22
C ILE A 270 -22.11 -0.79 2.74
N LYS A 271 -23.06 -0.59 3.67
CA LYS A 271 -23.25 0.72 4.33
C LYS A 271 -21.96 1.20 4.98
N PHE A 272 -21.29 0.33 5.75
CA PHE A 272 -20.03 0.65 6.39
C PHE A 272 -18.95 1.03 5.36
N PHE A 273 -18.84 0.27 4.28
CA PHE A 273 -17.89 0.57 3.22
C PHE A 273 -18.08 1.98 2.65
N PHE A 274 -19.31 2.36 2.30
CA PHE A 274 -19.55 3.67 1.71
C PHE A 274 -19.51 4.79 2.74
N ASN A 275 -20.13 4.64 3.90
CA ASN A 275 -20.21 5.71 4.89
C ASN A 275 -18.86 5.97 5.57
N TYR A 276 -18.17 4.92 6.00
CA TYR A 276 -16.92 5.05 6.70
C TYR A 276 -15.71 5.02 5.75
N GLN A 277 -15.52 3.92 5.00
CA GLN A 277 -14.27 3.73 4.27
C GLN A 277 -14.14 4.64 3.04
N VAL A 278 -15.23 4.85 2.29
CA VAL A 278 -15.21 5.74 1.11
C VAL A 278 -15.45 7.19 1.50
N ASN A 279 -16.51 7.48 2.24
CA ASN A 279 -16.87 8.86 2.54
C ASN A 279 -15.96 9.48 3.60
N PHE A 280 -15.85 8.89 4.78
CA PHE A 280 -15.09 9.45 5.89
C PHE A 280 -13.57 9.30 5.72
N MET A 281 -13.08 8.10 5.32
CA MET A 281 -11.65 7.81 5.23
C MET A 281 -11.00 8.17 3.89
N TYR A 282 -11.76 8.54 2.85
CA TYR A 282 -11.18 8.95 1.58
C TYR A 282 -11.75 10.28 1.08
N TRP A 283 -13.09 10.37 0.91
CA TRP A 283 -13.70 11.56 0.35
C TRP A 283 -13.48 12.81 1.20
N ARG A 284 -13.58 12.69 2.53
CA ARG A 284 -13.28 13.77 3.48
C ARG A 284 -11.85 14.29 3.30
N TYR A 285 -10.86 13.41 3.20
CA TYR A 285 -9.48 13.78 2.97
C TYR A 285 -9.24 14.40 1.59
N PHE A 286 -9.91 13.89 0.57
CA PHE A 286 -9.86 14.47 -0.76
C PHE A 286 -10.38 15.92 -0.73
N MET A 287 -11.50 16.15 -0.06
CA MET A 287 -12.09 17.48 0.05
C MET A 287 -11.27 18.44 0.90
N TRP A 288 -10.51 17.97 1.89
CA TRP A 288 -9.55 18.80 2.63
C TRP A 288 -8.54 19.48 1.71
N ASN A 289 -8.09 18.77 0.69
CA ASN A 289 -7.08 19.29 -0.24
C ASN A 289 -7.65 20.22 -1.30
N PHE A 290 -8.96 20.12 -1.62
CA PHE A 290 -9.52 20.79 -2.79
C PHE A 290 -10.76 21.67 -2.51
N ALA A 291 -11.34 21.57 -1.33
CA ALA A 291 -12.44 22.45 -0.89
C ALA A 291 -12.07 23.27 0.34
N GLY A 292 -11.56 22.60 1.39
CA GLY A 292 -11.11 23.20 2.64
C GLY A 292 -11.28 22.25 3.82
N ARG A 293 -10.64 22.57 4.94
CA ARG A 293 -10.60 21.79 6.17
C ARG A 293 -11.13 22.59 7.35
N GLN A 294 -11.99 22.01 8.17
CA GLN A 294 -12.60 22.65 9.33
C GLN A 294 -11.55 22.94 10.42
N ASN A 295 -10.76 21.97 10.82
CA ASN A 295 -9.65 22.06 11.77
C ASN A 295 -8.77 20.82 11.66
N ASP A 296 -7.63 20.78 12.38
CA ASP A 296 -6.68 19.66 12.40
C ASP A 296 -6.91 18.69 13.57
N ILE A 297 -8.00 18.85 14.31
CA ILE A 297 -8.37 17.94 15.38
C ILE A 297 -8.90 16.65 14.75
N GLN A 298 -8.39 15.51 15.23
CA GLN A 298 -8.81 14.23 14.73
C GLN A 298 -10.30 13.98 15.02
N GLY A 299 -11.05 13.70 13.94
CA GLY A 299 -12.46 13.36 14.03
C GLY A 299 -12.72 11.85 14.00
N GLN A 300 -13.84 11.44 14.61
CA GLN A 300 -14.36 10.08 14.54
C GLN A 300 -15.77 10.01 13.93
N GLY A 301 -16.22 11.12 13.33
CA GLY A 301 -17.54 11.28 12.70
C GLY A 301 -18.41 12.37 13.29
N GLU A 302 -17.97 13.02 14.35
CA GLU A 302 -18.60 14.19 14.95
C GLU A 302 -18.50 15.42 14.04
N ILE A 303 -19.44 16.37 14.21
CA ILE A 303 -19.54 17.55 13.33
C ILE A 303 -18.54 18.65 13.64
N GLU A 304 -17.87 18.63 14.81
CA GLU A 304 -16.94 19.65 15.29
C GLU A 304 -15.48 19.41 14.86
N HIS A 305 -15.11 18.17 14.54
CA HIS A 305 -13.71 17.81 14.38
C HIS A 305 -13.37 17.28 13.00
N GLY A 306 -12.36 17.88 12.38
CA GLY A 306 -11.68 17.36 11.20
C GLY A 306 -12.56 17.14 9.98
N ASN A 307 -13.69 17.83 9.83
CA ASN A 307 -14.53 17.72 8.66
C ASN A 307 -13.97 18.54 7.50
N TRP A 308 -14.51 18.32 6.32
CA TRP A 308 -14.27 19.20 5.19
C TRP A 308 -15.32 20.30 5.13
N ILE A 309 -14.92 21.47 4.66
CA ILE A 309 -15.76 22.65 4.48
C ILE A 309 -15.45 23.31 3.15
N THR A 310 -16.30 24.22 2.72
CA THR A 310 -16.12 24.96 1.47
C THR A 310 -15.73 26.43 1.68
N GLY A 311 -16.02 26.99 2.85
CA GLY A 311 -15.99 28.42 3.11
C GLY A 311 -17.25 29.15 2.64
N ILE A 312 -18.23 28.42 2.10
CA ILE A 312 -19.53 28.98 1.66
C ILE A 312 -20.56 28.65 2.74
N PRO A 313 -21.02 29.63 3.55
CA PRO A 313 -21.86 29.38 4.72
C PRO A 313 -23.13 28.57 4.43
N PHE A 314 -23.75 28.79 3.28
CA PHE A 314 -24.95 28.03 2.87
C PHE A 314 -24.68 26.52 2.76
N ILE A 315 -23.51 26.13 2.26
CA ILE A 315 -23.12 24.72 2.11
C ILE A 315 -22.66 24.17 3.47
N ASP A 316 -21.78 24.91 4.13
CA ASP A 316 -21.13 24.46 5.36
C ASP A 316 -22.12 24.30 6.51
N ASN A 317 -23.12 25.19 6.62
CA ASN A 317 -24.19 25.08 7.61
C ASN A 317 -25.04 23.81 7.48
N ILE A 318 -25.17 23.28 6.26
CA ILE A 318 -25.85 21.99 6.01
C ILE A 318 -24.96 20.83 6.41
N LEU A 319 -23.66 20.93 6.15
CA LEU A 319 -22.71 19.83 6.36
C LEU A 319 -22.28 19.66 7.81
N VAL A 320 -21.92 20.76 8.45
CA VAL A 320 -21.24 20.76 9.77
C VAL A 320 -21.82 21.80 10.76
N GLY A 321 -22.98 22.36 10.44
CA GLY A 321 -23.61 23.40 11.26
C GLY A 321 -22.93 24.77 11.14
N ASN A 322 -23.45 25.75 11.87
CA ASN A 322 -22.95 27.12 11.80
C ASN A 322 -21.57 27.25 12.46
N GLN A 323 -20.56 27.52 11.65
CA GLN A 323 -19.16 27.62 12.09
C GLN A 323 -18.86 28.92 12.88
N GLU A 324 -19.75 29.91 12.87
CA GLU A 324 -19.57 31.15 13.65
C GLU A 324 -19.74 30.94 15.16
N PHE A 325 -20.52 29.93 15.56
CA PHE A 325 -20.81 29.62 16.96
C PHE A 325 -19.84 28.63 17.61
N LEU A 326 -18.79 28.22 16.89
CA LEU A 326 -17.76 27.36 17.46
C LEU A 326 -16.97 28.08 18.58
N PRO A 327 -16.49 27.36 19.60
CA PRO A 327 -15.52 27.85 20.56
C PRO A 327 -14.28 28.46 19.89
N SER A 328 -13.66 29.44 20.54
CA SER A 328 -12.55 30.19 19.93
C SER A 328 -11.33 29.34 19.53
N ASP A 329 -11.05 28.28 20.27
CA ASP A 329 -9.96 27.33 20.02
C ASP A 329 -10.21 26.47 18.77
N LEU A 330 -11.46 26.11 18.51
CA LEU A 330 -11.84 25.43 17.26
C LEU A 330 -11.90 26.41 16.07
N LYS A 331 -12.47 27.59 16.29
CA LYS A 331 -12.62 28.62 15.25
C LYS A 331 -11.27 29.17 14.76
N ASN A 332 -10.31 29.36 15.69
CA ASN A 332 -8.99 29.92 15.40
C ASN A 332 -7.91 28.81 15.23
N ASN A 333 -8.33 27.57 14.99
CA ASN A 333 -7.42 26.47 14.77
C ASN A 333 -6.57 26.72 13.51
N LYS A 334 -5.24 26.50 13.57
CA LYS A 334 -4.33 26.71 12.43
C LYS A 334 -4.62 25.81 11.23
N GLY A 335 -5.18 24.63 11.47
CA GLY A 335 -5.60 23.72 10.42
C GLY A 335 -6.92 24.11 9.74
N HIS A 336 -7.54 25.24 10.13
CA HIS A 336 -8.71 25.79 9.45
C HIS A 336 -8.29 26.47 8.15
N ASN A 337 -8.76 25.95 7.02
CA ASN A 337 -8.50 26.57 5.73
C ASN A 337 -9.68 26.39 4.77
N VAL A 338 -9.89 27.35 3.89
CA VAL A 338 -11.01 27.39 2.95
C VAL A 338 -10.51 27.75 1.55
N PHE A 339 -10.89 26.93 0.57
CA PHE A 339 -10.48 27.13 -0.82
C PHE A 339 -11.66 27.42 -1.76
N TYR A 340 -12.87 27.54 -1.21
CA TYR A 340 -14.11 27.83 -1.96
C TYR A 340 -14.35 26.85 -3.12
N CYS A 341 -13.90 25.62 -2.99
CA CYS A 341 -13.90 24.60 -4.04
C CYS A 341 -13.19 25.02 -5.34
N LEU A 342 -12.40 26.08 -5.36
CA LEU A 342 -11.75 26.58 -6.58
C LEU A 342 -10.80 25.55 -7.21
N PRO A 343 -9.90 24.88 -6.44
CA PRO A 343 -9.05 23.82 -6.98
C PRO A 343 -9.88 22.64 -7.50
N LEU A 344 -10.96 22.27 -6.79
CA LEU A 344 -11.86 21.20 -7.19
C LEU A 344 -12.51 21.48 -8.55
N LEU A 345 -13.07 22.69 -8.71
CA LEU A 345 -13.73 23.11 -9.95
C LEU A 345 -12.73 23.16 -11.13
N LEU A 346 -11.54 23.71 -10.90
CA LEU A 346 -10.52 23.76 -11.93
C LEU A 346 -10.04 22.36 -12.33
N GLY A 347 -9.91 21.45 -11.36
CA GLY A 347 -9.58 20.05 -11.61
C GLY A 347 -10.67 19.34 -12.42
N LEU A 348 -11.94 19.57 -12.11
CA LEU A 348 -13.06 19.03 -12.90
C LEU A 348 -13.06 19.56 -14.33
N ILE A 349 -12.80 20.86 -14.53
CA ILE A 349 -12.66 21.45 -15.88
C ILE A 349 -11.55 20.72 -16.64
N GLY A 350 -10.39 20.49 -16.00
CA GLY A 350 -9.26 19.79 -16.63
C GLY A 350 -9.54 18.33 -16.95
N LEU A 351 -10.24 17.63 -16.05
CA LEU A 351 -10.67 16.26 -16.24
C LEU A 351 -11.58 16.13 -17.48
N PHE A 352 -12.63 16.95 -17.57
CA PHE A 352 -13.53 16.94 -18.71
C PHE A 352 -12.83 17.41 -19.98
N TRP A 353 -12.00 18.47 -19.88
CA TRP A 353 -11.24 18.94 -21.03
C TRP A 353 -10.33 17.85 -21.60
N GLN A 354 -9.60 17.15 -20.78
CA GLN A 354 -8.74 16.04 -21.22
C GLN A 354 -9.54 14.89 -21.83
N ALA A 355 -10.65 14.50 -21.20
CA ALA A 355 -11.47 13.38 -21.66
C ALA A 355 -12.10 13.64 -23.03
N TYR A 356 -12.55 14.88 -23.28
CA TYR A 356 -13.29 15.26 -24.48
C TYR A 356 -12.48 16.06 -25.50
N LYS A 357 -11.18 16.26 -25.28
CA LYS A 357 -10.32 16.97 -26.21
C LYS A 357 -10.31 16.29 -27.58
N THR A 358 -10.70 17.05 -28.61
CA THR A 358 -10.65 16.64 -30.01
C THR A 358 -9.59 17.40 -30.78
N HIS A 359 -9.12 16.83 -31.87
CA HIS A 359 -8.25 17.47 -32.82
C HIS A 359 -8.79 17.19 -34.24
N THR A 360 -8.81 18.21 -35.08
CA THR A 360 -9.22 18.07 -36.46
C THR A 360 -8.11 17.42 -37.26
N VAL A 361 -8.40 16.29 -37.87
CA VAL A 361 -7.47 15.52 -38.73
C VAL A 361 -7.99 15.60 -40.16
N THR A 362 -7.12 15.97 -41.08
CA THR A 362 -7.43 15.92 -42.51
C THR A 362 -6.97 14.58 -43.06
N ALA A 363 -7.90 13.81 -43.59
CA ALA A 363 -7.60 12.54 -44.25
C ALA A 363 -6.93 12.78 -45.62
N ALA A 364 -6.31 11.73 -46.19
CA ALA A 364 -5.62 11.81 -47.48
C ALA A 364 -6.55 12.17 -48.67
N ASP A 365 -7.86 11.99 -48.50
CA ASP A 365 -8.90 12.36 -49.46
C ASP A 365 -9.40 13.81 -49.32
N GLY A 366 -8.79 14.61 -48.41
CA GLY A 366 -9.15 15.99 -48.14
C GLY A 366 -10.35 16.16 -47.18
N THR A 367 -10.98 15.08 -46.70
CA THR A 367 -12.04 15.15 -45.72
C THR A 367 -11.47 15.49 -44.33
N THR A 368 -12.15 16.35 -43.57
CA THR A 368 -11.78 16.69 -42.19
C THR A 368 -12.73 16.01 -41.22
N TYR A 369 -12.17 15.36 -40.19
CA TYR A 369 -12.94 14.77 -39.10
C TYR A 369 -12.30 15.11 -37.74
N GLU A 370 -13.11 15.16 -36.71
CA GLU A 370 -12.63 15.34 -35.34
C GLU A 370 -12.22 13.98 -34.73
N ARG A 371 -11.00 13.88 -34.24
CA ARG A 371 -10.48 12.71 -33.53
C ARG A 371 -10.25 13.06 -32.07
N GLN A 372 -10.76 12.24 -31.15
CA GLN A 372 -10.42 12.33 -29.73
C GLN A 372 -8.94 11.99 -29.53
N THR A 373 -8.20 12.92 -28.95
CA THR A 373 -6.74 12.77 -28.71
C THR A 373 -6.37 12.67 -27.25
N GLY A 374 -7.27 13.06 -26.32
CA GLY A 374 -6.99 13.09 -24.89
C GLY A 374 -7.38 11.84 -24.12
N ILE A 375 -8.19 10.95 -24.70
CA ILE A 375 -8.80 9.83 -23.98
C ILE A 375 -7.79 8.79 -23.45
N GLN A 376 -6.70 8.54 -24.16
CA GLN A 376 -5.69 7.58 -23.69
C GLN A 376 -4.94 8.13 -22.48
N GLN A 377 -4.53 9.39 -22.54
CA GLN A 377 -3.86 10.08 -21.43
C GLN A 377 -4.79 10.27 -20.24
N PHE A 378 -6.09 10.53 -20.50
CA PHE A 378 -7.12 10.56 -19.46
C PHE A 378 -7.16 9.25 -18.67
N TRP A 379 -7.19 8.11 -19.33
CA TRP A 379 -7.21 6.81 -18.65
C TRP A 379 -5.93 6.55 -17.84
N ILE A 380 -4.77 7.03 -18.28
CA ILE A 380 -3.52 6.90 -17.51
C ILE A 380 -3.65 7.68 -16.18
N VAL A 381 -4.08 8.95 -16.24
CA VAL A 381 -4.25 9.78 -15.04
C VAL A 381 -5.38 9.22 -14.16
N PHE A 382 -6.48 8.77 -14.78
CA PHE A 382 -7.62 8.18 -14.06
C PHE A 382 -7.21 6.90 -13.31
N PHE A 383 -6.46 6.00 -13.95
CA PHE A 383 -5.97 4.81 -13.27
C PHE A 383 -4.94 5.15 -12.18
N LEU A 384 -4.10 6.14 -12.37
CA LEU A 384 -3.23 6.63 -11.31
C LEU A 384 -4.06 7.12 -10.12
N PHE A 385 -5.05 7.98 -10.37
CA PHE A 385 -5.98 8.49 -9.35
C PHE A 385 -6.73 7.36 -8.62
N PHE A 386 -7.31 6.43 -9.37
CA PHE A 386 -8.09 5.33 -8.82
C PHE A 386 -7.21 4.35 -8.02
N MET A 387 -6.07 3.94 -8.57
CA MET A 387 -5.20 2.92 -7.95
C MET A 387 -4.48 3.42 -6.71
N THR A 388 -4.20 4.72 -6.62
CA THR A 388 -3.58 5.35 -5.44
C THR A 388 -4.61 5.95 -4.46
N GLY A 389 -5.90 5.89 -4.79
CA GLY A 389 -7.02 6.35 -3.99
C GLY A 389 -7.96 5.21 -3.58
N LEU A 390 -9.04 5.02 -4.32
CA LEU A 390 -10.08 4.04 -3.98
C LEU A 390 -9.57 2.59 -3.92
N ALA A 391 -8.61 2.20 -4.74
CA ALA A 391 -8.00 0.89 -4.64
C ALA A 391 -7.21 0.71 -3.33
N ILE A 392 -6.60 1.78 -2.81
CA ILE A 392 -5.95 1.78 -1.49
C ILE A 392 -6.99 1.66 -0.37
N VAL A 393 -8.15 2.34 -0.48
CA VAL A 393 -9.27 2.15 0.48
C VAL A 393 -9.67 0.69 0.57
N LEU A 394 -9.85 0.03 -0.59
CA LEU A 394 -10.18 -1.39 -0.66
C LEU A 394 -9.10 -2.26 -0.01
N TYR A 395 -7.83 -2.00 -0.33
CA TYR A 395 -6.68 -2.77 0.15
C TYR A 395 -6.45 -2.60 1.66
N LEU A 396 -6.51 -1.38 2.18
CA LEU A 396 -6.26 -1.12 3.59
C LEU A 396 -7.36 -1.69 4.50
N ASN A 397 -8.59 -1.77 4.02
CA ASN A 397 -9.74 -2.28 4.77
C ASN A 397 -9.75 -1.76 6.22
N GLN A 398 -9.69 -0.44 6.38
CA GLN A 398 -9.49 0.19 7.68
C GLN A 398 -10.71 0.01 8.58
N THR A 399 -10.44 -0.29 9.84
CA THR A 399 -11.44 -0.34 10.93
C THR A 399 -11.75 1.06 11.44
N PRO A 400 -12.89 1.30 12.09
CA PRO A 400 -13.17 2.58 12.74
C PRO A 400 -12.22 2.84 13.91
N MET A 401 -12.33 4.01 14.51
CA MET A 401 -11.55 4.42 15.69
C MET A 401 -10.03 4.35 15.45
N GLN A 402 -9.58 4.89 14.30
CA GLN A 402 -8.16 4.99 14.00
C GLN A 402 -7.46 5.93 15.00
N VAL A 403 -6.26 5.57 15.41
CA VAL A 403 -5.47 6.36 16.40
C VAL A 403 -4.96 7.69 15.85
N ARG A 404 -5.00 7.89 14.53
CA ARG A 404 -4.61 9.12 13.83
C ARG A 404 -5.26 9.20 12.46
N GLU A 405 -5.28 10.41 11.87
CA GLU A 405 -5.71 10.59 10.48
C GLU A 405 -4.78 9.84 9.51
N ARG A 406 -5.37 9.32 8.43
CA ARG A 406 -4.68 8.46 7.44
C ARG A 406 -4.66 9.06 6.03
N ASP A 407 -4.81 10.37 5.91
CA ASP A 407 -4.84 11.12 4.65
C ASP A 407 -3.62 10.87 3.78
N TYR A 408 -2.44 10.74 4.38
CA TYR A 408 -1.18 10.44 3.70
C TYR A 408 -1.21 9.14 2.89
N ALA A 409 -2.07 8.18 3.23
CA ALA A 409 -2.21 6.93 2.48
C ALA A 409 -2.72 7.16 1.05
N TYR A 410 -3.38 8.29 0.81
CA TYR A 410 -4.03 8.64 -0.45
C TYR A 410 -3.35 9.79 -1.19
N ALA A 411 -2.18 10.23 -0.74
CA ALA A 411 -1.44 11.36 -1.31
C ALA A 411 -1.19 11.21 -2.83
N GLY A 412 -0.95 9.98 -3.31
CA GLY A 412 -0.81 9.71 -4.75
C GLY A 412 -2.06 10.04 -5.56
N SER A 413 -3.26 9.82 -5.01
CA SER A 413 -4.53 10.18 -5.64
C SER A 413 -4.71 11.71 -5.70
N PHE A 414 -4.33 12.42 -4.66
CA PHE A 414 -4.39 13.88 -4.62
C PHE A 414 -3.41 14.50 -5.61
N TYR A 415 -2.20 13.93 -5.70
CA TYR A 415 -1.23 14.29 -6.72
C TYR A 415 -1.78 14.07 -8.14
N ALA A 416 -2.41 12.92 -8.41
CA ALA A 416 -3.01 12.64 -9.71
C ALA A 416 -4.13 13.65 -10.05
N PHE A 417 -4.95 14.05 -9.07
CA PHE A 417 -5.98 15.07 -9.28
C PHE A 417 -5.36 16.44 -9.60
N SER A 418 -4.22 16.77 -9.01
CA SER A 418 -3.50 18.02 -9.29
C SER A 418 -3.04 18.15 -10.75
N ILE A 419 -2.82 17.02 -11.45
CA ILE A 419 -2.57 17.02 -12.90
C ILE A 419 -3.78 17.59 -13.65
N TRP A 420 -4.99 17.21 -13.27
CA TRP A 420 -6.20 17.78 -13.87
C TRP A 420 -6.41 19.25 -13.52
N ILE A 421 -6.00 19.70 -12.32
CA ILE A 421 -6.01 21.13 -11.98
C ILE A 421 -5.14 21.91 -12.97
N GLY A 422 -3.91 21.42 -13.23
CA GLY A 422 -3.04 22.03 -14.24
C GLY A 422 -3.64 22.02 -15.66
N MET A 423 -4.30 20.92 -16.04
CA MET A 423 -5.00 20.82 -17.33
C MET A 423 -6.23 21.73 -17.42
N GLY A 424 -6.84 22.05 -16.27
CA GLY A 424 -7.95 22.98 -16.18
C GLY A 424 -7.59 24.37 -16.70
N VAL A 425 -6.35 24.81 -16.47
CA VAL A 425 -5.86 26.09 -17.01
C VAL A 425 -5.91 26.10 -18.55
N ALA A 426 -5.52 24.99 -19.20
CA ALA A 426 -5.61 24.85 -20.64
C ALA A 426 -7.08 24.83 -21.13
N GLY A 427 -7.96 24.18 -20.37
CA GLY A 427 -9.41 24.20 -20.65
C GLY A 427 -10.00 25.61 -20.61
N VAL A 428 -9.67 26.38 -19.57
CA VAL A 428 -10.08 27.79 -19.43
C VAL A 428 -9.49 28.64 -20.55
N ALA A 429 -8.21 28.46 -20.88
CA ALA A 429 -7.57 29.18 -21.98
C ALA A 429 -8.28 28.91 -23.32
N GLN A 430 -8.58 27.67 -23.62
CA GLN A 430 -9.28 27.29 -24.85
C GLN A 430 -10.71 27.88 -24.91
N TRP A 431 -11.40 27.93 -23.77
CA TRP A 431 -12.73 28.57 -23.71
C TRP A 431 -12.64 30.08 -23.97
N LEU A 432 -11.64 30.77 -23.36
CA LEU A 432 -11.43 32.21 -23.55
C LEU A 432 -10.93 32.55 -24.95
N GLN A 433 -10.20 31.66 -25.61
CA GLN A 433 -9.63 31.85 -26.95
C GLN A 433 -10.66 32.25 -27.98
N LYS A 434 -11.91 31.75 -27.84
CA LYS A 434 -13.02 32.10 -28.73
C LYS A 434 -13.37 33.58 -28.71
N LYS A 435 -13.04 34.32 -27.64
CA LYS A 435 -13.36 35.74 -27.47
C LYS A 435 -12.14 36.67 -27.54
N LEU A 436 -10.98 36.20 -27.00
CA LEU A 436 -9.80 37.06 -26.80
C LEU A 436 -8.67 36.77 -27.80
N GLY A 437 -8.77 35.71 -28.59
CA GLY A 437 -7.66 35.20 -29.39
C GLY A 437 -6.67 34.36 -28.53
N GLU A 438 -5.73 33.68 -29.19
CA GLU A 438 -4.92 32.63 -28.56
C GLU A 438 -3.98 33.16 -27.45
N LYS A 439 -3.12 34.11 -27.76
CA LYS A 439 -2.12 34.63 -26.80
C LYS A 439 -2.73 35.35 -25.60
N PRO A 440 -3.66 36.32 -25.78
CA PRO A 440 -4.32 36.99 -24.66
C PRO A 440 -5.11 36.00 -23.77
N ALA A 441 -5.79 35.03 -24.37
CA ALA A 441 -6.56 34.02 -23.63
C ALA A 441 -5.65 33.16 -22.73
N ALA A 442 -4.49 32.73 -23.25
CA ALA A 442 -3.52 31.96 -22.49
C ALA A 442 -2.97 32.76 -21.30
N ILE A 443 -2.62 34.03 -21.50
CA ILE A 443 -2.10 34.90 -20.42
C ILE A 443 -3.18 35.12 -19.35
N VAL A 444 -4.39 35.49 -19.76
CA VAL A 444 -5.50 35.76 -18.82
C VAL A 444 -5.85 34.49 -18.03
N ALA A 445 -5.94 33.35 -18.70
CA ALA A 445 -6.20 32.06 -18.02
C ALA A 445 -5.09 31.72 -17.02
N ALA A 446 -3.83 31.86 -17.42
CA ALA A 446 -2.69 31.58 -16.54
C ALA A 446 -2.69 32.48 -15.29
N VAL A 447 -2.85 33.80 -15.46
CA VAL A 447 -2.87 34.76 -14.36
C VAL A 447 -4.08 34.53 -13.44
N ALA A 448 -5.27 34.34 -14.01
CA ALA A 448 -6.49 34.09 -13.21
C ALA A 448 -6.40 32.78 -12.43
N CYS A 449 -5.95 31.70 -13.07
CA CYS A 449 -5.83 30.41 -12.38
C CYS A 449 -4.67 30.37 -11.37
N LEU A 450 -3.62 31.19 -11.53
CA LEU A 450 -2.53 31.31 -10.56
C LEU A 450 -3.01 31.88 -9.20
N CYS A 451 -4.10 32.64 -9.18
CA CYS A 451 -4.71 33.12 -7.94
C CYS A 451 -5.15 31.95 -7.03
N ILE A 452 -5.48 30.78 -7.60
CA ILE A 452 -5.91 29.61 -6.81
C ILE A 452 -4.77 29.08 -5.94
N PRO A 453 -3.60 28.65 -6.46
CA PRO A 453 -2.52 28.20 -5.61
C PRO A 453 -1.98 29.30 -4.66
N VAL A 454 -2.02 30.58 -5.07
CA VAL A 454 -1.65 31.68 -4.19
C VAL A 454 -2.61 31.78 -3.00
N GLN A 455 -3.90 31.68 -3.24
CA GLN A 455 -4.92 31.66 -2.18
C GLN A 455 -4.75 30.42 -1.28
N MET A 456 -4.49 29.24 -1.84
CA MET A 456 -4.22 28.04 -1.06
C MET A 456 -2.99 28.21 -0.14
N VAL A 457 -1.89 28.73 -0.67
CA VAL A 457 -0.67 28.99 0.11
C VAL A 457 -0.94 30.00 1.23
N SER A 458 -1.72 31.04 0.97
CA SER A 458 -2.05 32.04 2.00
C SER A 458 -2.88 31.49 3.16
N GLN A 459 -3.63 30.40 2.93
CA GLN A 459 -4.44 29.74 3.96
C GLN A 459 -3.67 28.66 4.71
N THR A 460 -2.68 28.03 4.09
CA THR A 460 -2.05 26.82 4.63
C THR A 460 -0.60 27.04 5.07
N TRP A 461 -0.03 28.22 4.90
CA TRP A 461 1.39 28.47 5.18
C TRP A 461 1.75 28.20 6.65
N ASP A 462 0.96 28.72 7.57
CA ASP A 462 1.20 28.58 9.02
C ASP A 462 1.00 27.14 9.54
N ASP A 463 0.10 26.38 8.92
CA ASP A 463 -0.12 24.97 9.21
C ASP A 463 1.03 24.09 8.67
N HIS A 464 1.59 24.45 7.52
CA HIS A 464 2.65 23.69 6.86
C HIS A 464 4.07 24.14 7.24
N ASP A 465 4.24 25.32 7.83
CA ASP A 465 5.53 25.75 8.34
C ASP A 465 5.93 24.95 9.59
N ARG A 466 6.93 24.10 9.42
CA ARG A 466 7.49 23.24 10.47
C ARG A 466 8.88 23.66 10.93
N SER A 467 9.37 24.80 10.48
CA SER A 467 10.72 25.29 10.75
C SER A 467 11.03 25.51 12.23
N GLY A 468 10.00 25.74 13.05
CA GLY A 468 10.12 25.92 14.51
C GLY A 468 9.61 24.75 15.35
N ARG A 469 9.40 23.56 14.78
CA ARG A 469 8.81 22.41 15.49
C ARG A 469 9.91 21.43 15.94
N TYR A 470 10.49 21.69 17.10
CA TYR A 470 11.56 20.86 17.70
C TYR A 470 11.07 19.89 18.78
N ALA A 471 9.78 19.83 19.06
CA ALA A 471 9.22 19.06 20.16
C ALA A 471 9.61 17.56 20.17
N CYS A 472 9.77 16.95 18.99
CA CYS A 472 10.18 15.56 18.89
C CYS A 472 11.64 15.36 19.30
N THR A 473 12.54 16.24 18.87
CA THR A 473 13.96 16.22 19.24
C THR A 473 14.15 16.51 20.71
N GLU A 474 13.51 17.58 21.21
CA GLU A 474 13.58 17.96 22.64
C GLU A 474 12.99 16.88 23.54
N PHE A 475 11.89 16.24 23.15
CA PHE A 475 11.34 15.10 23.88
C PHE A 475 12.37 13.96 23.97
N GLY A 476 12.98 13.57 22.84
CA GLY A 476 13.98 12.52 22.81
C GLY A 476 15.19 12.83 23.70
N GLN A 477 15.74 14.04 23.61
CA GLN A 477 16.87 14.49 24.41
C GLN A 477 16.52 14.52 25.90
N ASN A 478 15.43 15.19 26.28
CA ASN A 478 14.99 15.28 27.69
C ASN A 478 14.74 13.90 28.30
N TYR A 479 14.24 12.95 27.49
CA TYR A 479 13.98 11.58 27.95
C TYR A 479 15.27 10.83 28.19
N LEU A 480 16.26 10.96 27.30
CA LEU A 480 17.61 10.38 27.46
C LEU A 480 18.39 11.02 28.60
N ASP A 481 18.18 12.31 28.89
CA ASP A 481 18.83 13.04 30.00
C ASP A 481 18.39 12.57 31.40
N THR A 482 17.24 11.88 31.49
CA THR A 482 16.81 11.27 32.76
C THR A 482 17.67 10.08 33.17
N LEU A 483 18.52 9.55 32.25
CA LEU A 483 19.34 8.39 32.50
C LEU A 483 20.65 8.78 33.21
N PRO A 484 21.20 7.88 34.05
CA PRO A 484 22.54 8.06 34.62
C PRO A 484 23.59 8.29 33.53
N GLU A 485 24.60 9.13 33.84
CA GLU A 485 25.70 9.40 32.91
C GLU A 485 26.69 8.24 32.80
N GLU A 486 26.73 7.37 33.81
CA GLU A 486 27.64 6.21 33.85
C GLU A 486 26.86 4.91 33.94
N GLY A 487 27.48 3.80 33.49
CA GLY A 487 26.97 2.46 33.73
C GLY A 487 26.16 1.84 32.59
N ASN A 488 26.20 2.40 31.38
CA ASN A 488 25.48 1.89 30.19
C ASN A 488 23.99 1.63 30.47
N PRO A 489 23.21 2.68 30.70
CA PRO A 489 21.83 2.55 31.12
C PRO A 489 20.94 1.95 30.03
N ILE A 490 19.90 1.22 30.46
CA ILE A 490 18.88 0.68 29.57
C ILE A 490 17.57 1.40 29.87
N ILE A 491 16.93 1.93 28.83
CA ILE A 491 15.60 2.53 28.93
C ILE A 491 14.59 1.68 28.19
N TYR A 492 13.50 1.32 28.86
CA TYR A 492 12.40 0.59 28.26
C TYR A 492 11.33 1.55 27.78
N THR A 493 10.94 1.41 26.52
CA THR A 493 9.91 2.23 25.87
C THR A 493 8.76 1.33 25.41
N ASN A 494 7.57 1.90 25.25
CA ASN A 494 6.38 1.14 24.88
C ASN A 494 5.77 1.64 23.57
N GLY A 495 6.34 1.18 22.45
CA GLY A 495 5.86 1.49 21.11
C GLY A 495 6.65 2.58 20.38
N ASP A 496 6.14 2.94 19.21
CA ASP A 496 6.85 3.78 18.24
C ASP A 496 7.03 5.22 18.73
N ASN A 497 6.00 5.80 19.33
CA ASN A 497 6.00 7.21 19.72
C ASN A 497 7.05 7.54 20.78
N ASP A 498 7.33 6.60 21.66
CA ASP A 498 8.35 6.76 22.70
C ASP A 498 9.76 6.45 22.19
N SER A 499 9.89 5.43 21.32
CA SER A 499 11.19 4.92 20.88
C SER A 499 11.82 5.74 19.75
N PHE A 500 11.03 6.15 18.74
CA PHE A 500 11.58 6.81 17.55
C PHE A 500 12.26 8.15 17.83
N PRO A 501 11.75 9.02 18.71
CA PRO A 501 12.47 10.23 19.08
C PRO A 501 13.84 9.96 19.73
N LEU A 502 13.94 8.92 20.56
CA LEU A 502 15.18 8.52 21.21
C LEU A 502 16.17 7.98 20.18
N TRP A 503 15.71 7.06 19.30
CA TRP A 503 16.55 6.54 18.23
C TRP A 503 17.01 7.63 17.26
N TYR A 504 16.15 8.62 16.96
CA TYR A 504 16.56 9.78 16.16
C TYR A 504 17.73 10.53 16.84
N GLY A 505 17.63 10.81 18.15
CA GLY A 505 18.71 11.43 18.92
C GLY A 505 20.01 10.62 18.86
N GLN A 506 19.92 9.29 18.98
CA GLN A 506 21.11 8.41 18.94
C GLN A 506 21.68 8.27 17.52
N GLU A 507 20.84 7.94 16.53
CA GLU A 507 21.27 7.57 15.17
C GLU A 507 21.65 8.78 14.31
N VAL A 508 20.99 9.94 14.51
CA VAL A 508 21.19 11.12 13.66
C VAL A 508 22.03 12.17 14.34
N GLU A 509 21.80 12.40 15.64
CA GLU A 509 22.48 13.45 16.38
C GLU A 509 23.66 12.95 17.22
N GLY A 510 23.82 11.62 17.36
CA GLY A 510 24.89 11.02 18.17
C GLY A 510 24.74 11.30 19.67
N TYR A 511 23.49 11.48 20.14
CA TYR A 511 23.18 11.86 21.51
C TYR A 511 22.96 10.66 22.40
N ARG A 512 23.69 10.57 23.54
CA ARG A 512 23.58 9.46 24.52
C ARG A 512 23.65 8.08 23.87
N THR A 513 24.65 7.87 23.04
CA THR A 513 24.95 6.58 22.38
C THR A 513 25.41 5.49 23.35
N ASP A 514 25.71 5.86 24.60
CA ASP A 514 25.98 4.96 25.73
C ASP A 514 24.71 4.24 26.23
N ALA A 515 23.54 4.82 26.03
CA ALA A 515 22.28 4.28 26.50
C ALA A 515 21.67 3.27 25.52
N ARG A 516 21.07 2.20 26.05
CA ARG A 516 20.33 1.21 25.24
C ARG A 516 18.82 1.51 25.28
N VAL A 517 18.24 1.88 24.16
CA VAL A 517 16.77 2.03 24.02
C VAL A 517 16.16 0.70 23.66
N CYS A 518 15.31 0.17 24.52
CA CYS A 518 14.67 -1.14 24.36
C CYS A 518 13.15 -0.97 24.23
N ASN A 519 12.61 -1.22 23.01
CA ASN A 519 11.17 -1.15 22.76
C ASN A 519 10.51 -2.48 23.15
N LEU A 520 9.66 -2.45 24.18
CA LEU A 520 8.94 -3.62 24.70
C LEU A 520 8.03 -4.28 23.68
N SER A 521 7.43 -3.50 22.77
CA SER A 521 6.55 -4.05 21.73
C SER A 521 7.29 -4.93 20.72
N TYR A 522 8.60 -4.68 20.51
CA TYR A 522 9.43 -5.45 19.58
C TYR A 522 10.12 -6.65 20.23
N LEU A 523 10.20 -6.72 21.56
CA LEU A 523 10.79 -7.86 22.28
C LEU A 523 10.04 -9.21 22.07
N GLN A 524 8.88 -9.19 21.45
CA GLN A 524 8.17 -10.40 21.02
C GLN A 524 8.63 -10.93 19.64
N THR A 525 9.63 -10.29 19.02
CA THR A 525 10.14 -10.64 17.68
C THR A 525 11.61 -11.10 17.77
N ASP A 526 11.94 -12.18 17.11
CA ASP A 526 13.27 -12.81 17.16
C ASP A 526 14.36 -11.84 16.68
N TRP A 527 14.12 -11.13 15.57
CA TRP A 527 15.08 -10.18 15.00
C TRP A 527 15.47 -9.07 15.97
N TYR A 528 14.52 -8.58 16.78
CA TYR A 528 14.79 -7.51 17.73
C TYR A 528 15.51 -7.99 18.98
N ILE A 529 15.18 -9.21 19.45
CA ILE A 529 15.92 -9.86 20.53
C ILE A 529 17.39 -10.04 20.14
N ASP A 530 17.65 -10.51 18.91
CA ASP A 530 19.01 -10.69 18.41
C ASP A 530 19.74 -9.36 18.22
N GLN A 531 19.04 -8.31 17.80
CA GLN A 531 19.58 -6.95 17.75
C GLN A 531 19.96 -6.46 19.15
N MET A 532 19.14 -6.71 20.17
CA MET A 532 19.43 -6.29 21.55
C MET A 532 20.63 -7.00 22.18
N LYS A 533 21.02 -8.17 21.69
CA LYS A 533 22.22 -8.91 22.12
C LYS A 533 23.53 -8.37 21.54
N ARG A 534 23.46 -7.49 20.54
CA ARG A 534 24.63 -6.93 19.86
C ARG A 534 25.00 -5.59 20.47
N ALA A 535 26.29 -5.29 20.54
CA ALA A 535 26.75 -3.94 20.87
C ALA A 535 26.26 -2.93 19.83
N ALA A 536 25.88 -1.74 20.26
CA ALA A 536 25.50 -0.64 19.38
C ALA A 536 26.14 0.65 19.90
N TYR A 537 26.96 1.29 19.05
CA TYR A 537 27.74 2.48 19.42
C TYR A 537 28.58 2.25 20.70
N ASP A 538 28.38 3.07 21.72
CA ASP A 538 29.08 2.99 23.01
C ASP A 538 28.38 2.06 24.01
N SER A 539 27.21 1.52 23.66
CA SER A 539 26.46 0.56 24.49
C SER A 539 26.88 -0.88 24.18
N PRO A 540 27.24 -1.70 25.21
CA PRO A 540 27.67 -3.08 25.06
C PRO A 540 26.57 -4.01 24.54
#